data_2d695916f50ce01f3d4ebaf98f03446f
#
_entry.id   2d695916f50ce01f3d4ebaf98f03446f
#
_cell.length_a   1.000
_cell.length_b   1.000
_cell.length_c   1.000
_cell.angle_alpha   90.00
_cell.angle_beta   90.00
_cell.angle_gamma   90.00
#
_symmetry.space_group_name_H-M   'P 1'
#
loop_
_entity.id
_entity.type
_entity.pdbx_description
1 polymer ?
#
loop_
_entity_poly.entity_id
_entity_poly.type
_entity_poly.pdbx_seq_one_letter_code
_entity_poly.pdbx_strand_id
1 'polypeptide(L)'
;MTAARVAANISRRLPTLVFFVLLVLCFLGGGSSRPDIQAQPLIWLLSILCGGAALWFRPLSDFAPVRLALIFVSLMAAIIAVQLIPLPPSLWTVLPGRGLYAQTAIVTKLPLTWHPISLTPDLTRATLFAVLPAFATVIGFGYLTSKNRKLILPLLLLAVMGSALLGLAQISAGSDSALRYYPITNSDSAVGLFANRNHNALFLVLGLPMLTVWARLDPKNKRLAQFHVWVAAAAGLFLLPIILVTGSRAGVILGVLALGGSLLLARSGSGYAPPSLSERQWPLWGKISAAVLAALVVAGMAILSRAPVLAKLFAPNVAEESRAQMFIPLLKMLQDFFPVGSGFGSFDPVFRAFEPFDFLDTAYMNHAHNDLLHIIIEGGLPAALLLIAYLIWWTMRVRYLWALPDRLSSARLMGRLGTVMTGLMLLASLADYPLRMPLLGVVFMIATLWMVKVPDRD
;
A
#
# COMPACT_ATOMS: atom_id res chain seq x y z
N MET A 1 31.15 27.35 15.05
CA MET A 1 29.66 27.15 15.10
C MET A 1 29.29 26.98 16.57
N THR A 2 28.37 27.78 17.11
CA THR A 2 27.94 27.64 18.52
C THR A 2 27.14 26.34 18.71
N ALA A 3 27.27 25.71 19.89
CA ALA A 3 26.52 24.47 20.25
C ALA A 3 25.00 24.61 20.00
N ALA A 4 24.43 25.80 20.22
CA ALA A 4 23.04 26.11 19.93
C ALA A 4 22.66 25.97 18.42
N ARG A 5 23.56 26.39 17.52
CA ARG A 5 23.33 26.22 16.06
C ARG A 5 23.43 24.76 15.62
N VAL A 6 24.29 23.99 16.25
CA VAL A 6 24.41 22.54 15.99
C VAL A 6 23.15 21.82 16.47
N ALA A 7 22.69 22.11 17.69
CA ALA A 7 21.46 21.55 18.24
C ALA A 7 20.23 21.90 17.39
N ALA A 8 20.08 23.16 16.96
CA ALA A 8 19.00 23.60 16.08
C ALA A 8 19.04 22.94 14.69
N ASN A 9 20.22 22.62 14.16
CA ASN A 9 20.36 21.89 12.90
C ASN A 9 20.00 20.40 13.06
N ILE A 10 20.38 19.78 14.18
CA ILE A 10 20.02 18.38 14.49
C ILE A 10 18.50 18.26 14.68
N SER A 11 17.89 19.15 15.44
CA SER A 11 16.43 19.13 15.69
C SER A 11 15.61 19.23 14.41
N ARG A 12 16.07 19.97 13.40
CA ARG A 12 15.39 20.11 12.11
C ARG A 12 15.60 18.91 11.16
N ARG A 13 16.73 18.22 11.26
CA ARG A 13 17.11 17.15 10.34
C ARG A 13 16.74 15.74 10.82
N LEU A 14 16.80 15.51 12.12
CA LEU A 14 16.59 14.17 12.70
C LEU A 14 15.23 13.57 12.36
N PRO A 15 14.08 14.24 12.57
CA PRO A 15 12.78 13.65 12.23
C PRO A 15 12.62 13.39 10.73
N THR A 16 13.20 14.27 9.89
CA THR A 16 13.21 14.07 8.43
C THR A 16 14.02 12.83 8.05
N LEU A 17 15.21 12.66 8.64
CA LEU A 17 16.06 11.49 8.37
C LEU A 17 15.37 10.20 8.83
N VAL A 18 14.83 10.17 10.06
CA VAL A 18 14.14 9.00 10.61
C VAL A 18 12.92 8.64 9.74
N PHE A 19 12.18 9.64 9.24
CA PHE A 19 11.06 9.39 8.33
C PHE A 19 11.50 8.71 7.02
N PHE A 20 12.57 9.20 6.37
CA PHE A 20 13.06 8.56 5.14
C PHE A 20 13.67 7.19 5.39
N VAL A 21 14.34 6.98 6.53
CA VAL A 21 14.82 5.65 6.96
C VAL A 21 13.65 4.69 7.15
N LEU A 22 12.57 5.14 7.81
CA LEU A 22 11.33 4.35 7.96
C LEU A 22 10.75 3.96 6.59
N LEU A 23 10.67 4.91 5.63
CA LEU A 23 10.18 4.60 4.29
C LEU A 23 11.04 3.53 3.61
N VAL A 24 12.36 3.68 3.65
CA VAL A 24 13.31 2.71 3.06
C VAL A 24 13.14 1.33 3.73
N LEU A 25 13.02 1.28 5.06
CA LEU A 25 12.79 0.02 5.76
C LEU A 25 11.44 -0.62 5.39
N CYS A 26 10.37 0.18 5.27
CA CYS A 26 9.08 -0.32 4.79
C CYS A 26 9.19 -0.88 3.36
N PHE A 27 10.00 -0.25 2.48
CA PHE A 27 10.21 -0.77 1.12
C PHE A 27 10.98 -2.08 1.11
N LEU A 28 12.01 -2.22 1.93
CA LEU A 28 12.86 -3.41 1.95
C LEU A 28 12.26 -4.57 2.75
N GLY A 29 11.54 -4.29 3.84
CA GLY A 29 11.07 -5.32 4.77
C GLY A 29 9.55 -5.39 4.94
N GLY A 30 8.77 -4.48 4.33
CA GLY A 30 7.32 -4.37 4.53
C GLY A 30 6.45 -4.99 3.43
N GLY A 31 7.00 -5.87 2.60
CA GLY A 31 6.29 -6.45 1.44
C GLY A 31 5.50 -7.73 1.72
N SER A 32 5.30 -8.10 2.98
CA SER A 32 4.46 -9.23 3.38
C SER A 32 3.50 -8.84 4.51
N SER A 33 2.36 -9.51 4.59
CA SER A 33 1.33 -9.31 5.63
C SER A 33 1.44 -10.29 6.79
N ARG A 34 2.39 -11.20 6.75
CA ARG A 34 2.54 -12.25 7.77
C ARG A 34 3.09 -11.68 9.08
N PRO A 35 2.62 -12.17 10.24
CA PRO A 35 3.08 -11.68 11.54
C PRO A 35 4.51 -12.11 11.89
N ASP A 36 5.07 -13.12 11.20
CA ASP A 36 6.40 -13.68 11.41
C ASP A 36 7.53 -12.96 10.63
N ILE A 37 7.26 -11.79 10.05
CA ILE A 37 8.28 -11.03 9.32
C ILE A 37 9.31 -10.45 10.28
N GLN A 38 10.57 -10.80 10.10
CA GLN A 38 11.68 -10.33 10.95
C GLN A 38 11.84 -8.79 10.97
N ALA A 39 11.49 -8.10 9.89
CA ALA A 39 11.57 -6.65 9.80
C ALA A 39 10.45 -5.91 10.58
N GLN A 40 9.37 -6.59 10.95
CA GLN A 40 8.18 -5.96 11.53
C GLN A 40 8.44 -5.25 12.86
N PRO A 41 9.14 -5.82 13.85
CA PRO A 41 9.48 -5.12 15.09
C PRO A 41 10.32 -3.87 14.85
N LEU A 42 11.23 -3.91 13.87
CA LEU A 42 12.06 -2.78 13.52
C LEU A 42 11.25 -1.66 12.84
N ILE A 43 10.29 -2.02 11.99
CA ILE A 43 9.33 -1.07 11.38
C ILE A 43 8.52 -0.38 12.50
N TRP A 44 8.02 -1.12 13.49
CA TRP A 44 7.30 -0.55 14.63
C TRP A 44 8.16 0.39 15.45
N LEU A 45 9.38 -0.04 15.81
CA LEU A 45 10.34 0.79 16.55
C LEU A 45 10.65 2.10 15.81
N LEU A 46 10.99 2.03 14.52
CA LEU A 46 11.25 3.22 13.72
C LEU A 46 10.01 4.09 13.54
N SER A 47 8.82 3.51 13.52
CA SER A 47 7.57 4.27 13.50
C SER A 47 7.37 5.09 14.78
N ILE A 48 7.63 4.48 15.95
CA ILE A 48 7.59 5.16 17.24
C ILE A 48 8.64 6.29 17.30
N LEU A 49 9.87 5.99 16.86
CA LEU A 49 10.95 6.99 16.84
C LEU A 49 10.64 8.15 15.89
N CYS A 50 10.06 7.86 14.71
CA CYS A 50 9.66 8.88 13.74
C CYS A 50 8.57 9.81 14.30
N GLY A 51 7.48 9.22 14.81
CA GLY A 51 6.39 9.97 15.42
C GLY A 51 6.86 10.76 16.65
N GLY A 52 7.60 10.10 17.56
CA GLY A 52 8.13 10.70 18.77
C GLY A 52 9.09 11.86 18.49
N ALA A 53 10.04 11.70 17.56
CA ALA A 53 10.95 12.75 17.17
C ALA A 53 10.22 13.95 16.54
N ALA A 54 9.24 13.70 15.66
CA ALA A 54 8.49 14.77 15.02
C ALA A 54 7.66 15.58 16.05
N LEU A 55 7.00 14.88 16.98
CA LEU A 55 6.20 15.53 18.04
C LEU A 55 7.05 16.21 19.11
N TRP A 56 8.26 15.71 19.39
CA TRP A 56 9.21 16.34 20.31
C TRP A 56 9.66 17.72 19.82
N PHE A 57 9.90 17.86 18.51
CA PHE A 57 10.42 19.09 17.93
C PHE A 57 9.36 20.05 17.40
N ARG A 58 8.08 19.66 17.39
CA ARG A 58 6.97 20.52 16.94
C ARG A 58 5.70 20.32 17.75
N PRO A 59 5.00 21.43 18.08
CA PRO A 59 3.72 21.34 18.77
C PRO A 59 2.64 20.72 17.90
N LEU A 60 1.63 20.10 18.52
CA LEU A 60 0.52 19.45 17.84
C LEU A 60 -0.26 20.38 16.89
N SER A 61 -0.30 21.69 17.20
CA SER A 61 -0.93 22.70 16.33
C SER A 61 -0.37 22.72 14.91
N ASP A 62 0.90 22.37 14.75
CA ASP A 62 1.59 22.37 13.47
C ASP A 62 1.13 21.25 12.53
N PHE A 63 0.45 20.25 13.08
CA PHE A 63 -0.11 19.12 12.34
C PHE A 63 -1.57 19.35 11.89
N ALA A 64 -2.13 20.54 12.12
CA ALA A 64 -3.47 20.89 11.67
C ALA A 64 -3.78 20.54 10.20
N PRO A 65 -2.85 20.70 9.23
CA PRO A 65 -3.08 20.34 7.85
C PRO A 65 -3.33 18.83 7.61
N VAL A 66 -2.76 17.96 8.47
CA VAL A 66 -2.90 16.50 8.38
C VAL A 66 -3.88 15.95 9.43
N ARG A 67 -4.58 16.84 10.16
CA ARG A 67 -5.47 16.50 11.28
C ARG A 67 -6.51 15.45 10.91
N LEU A 68 -7.11 15.56 9.71
CA LEU A 68 -8.15 14.61 9.30
C LEU A 68 -7.57 13.20 9.13
N ALA A 69 -6.40 13.07 8.52
CA ALA A 69 -5.73 11.77 8.41
C ALA A 69 -5.37 11.20 9.79
N LEU A 70 -4.90 12.05 10.72
CA LEU A 70 -4.66 11.65 12.11
C LEU A 70 -5.93 11.15 12.78
N ILE A 71 -7.07 11.83 12.58
CA ILE A 71 -8.38 11.40 13.12
C ILE A 71 -8.74 10.01 12.59
N PHE A 72 -8.66 9.77 11.27
CA PHE A 72 -8.97 8.46 10.70
C PHE A 72 -8.10 7.34 11.26
N VAL A 73 -6.78 7.56 11.34
CA VAL A 73 -5.85 6.57 11.88
C VAL A 73 -6.08 6.35 13.39
N SER A 74 -6.38 7.42 14.14
CA SER A 74 -6.71 7.33 15.57
C SER A 74 -8.03 6.59 15.83
N LEU A 75 -9.05 6.83 15.01
CA LEU A 75 -10.32 6.09 15.11
C LEU A 75 -10.12 4.61 14.80
N MET A 76 -9.33 4.26 13.78
CA MET A 76 -8.98 2.87 13.50
C MET A 76 -8.27 2.23 14.70
N ALA A 77 -7.25 2.88 15.25
CA ALA A 77 -6.55 2.40 16.44
C ALA A 77 -7.49 2.25 17.65
N ALA A 78 -8.42 3.20 17.84
CA ALA A 78 -9.41 3.14 18.92
C ALA A 78 -10.37 1.96 18.76
N ILE A 79 -10.87 1.69 17.54
CA ILE A 79 -11.73 0.53 17.25
C ILE A 79 -10.99 -0.76 17.62
N ILE A 80 -9.71 -0.90 17.21
CA ILE A 80 -8.90 -2.07 17.53
C ILE A 80 -8.67 -2.18 19.03
N ALA A 81 -8.35 -1.06 19.70
CA ALA A 81 -8.07 -1.04 21.15
C ALA A 81 -9.30 -1.39 21.99
N VAL A 82 -10.49 -0.91 21.62
CA VAL A 82 -11.76 -1.24 22.29
C VAL A 82 -12.04 -2.73 22.24
N GLN A 83 -11.66 -3.42 21.17
CA GLN A 83 -11.84 -4.87 21.05
C GLN A 83 -10.97 -5.67 22.03
N LEU A 84 -9.97 -5.05 22.65
CA LEU A 84 -9.10 -5.67 23.66
C LEU A 84 -9.64 -5.52 25.09
N ILE A 85 -10.72 -4.76 25.30
CA ILE A 85 -11.30 -4.54 26.62
C ILE A 85 -12.00 -5.86 27.09
N PRO A 86 -11.56 -6.43 28.23
CA PRO A 86 -12.21 -7.62 28.77
C PRO A 86 -13.65 -7.33 29.20
N LEU A 87 -14.57 -8.17 28.80
CA LEU A 87 -15.97 -8.13 29.19
C LEU A 87 -16.30 -9.28 30.15
N PRO A 88 -17.23 -9.09 31.10
CA PRO A 88 -17.70 -10.18 31.94
C PRO A 88 -18.44 -11.24 31.12
N PRO A 89 -18.55 -12.51 31.63
CA PRO A 89 -19.22 -13.58 30.93
C PRO A 89 -20.65 -13.24 30.50
N SER A 90 -21.40 -12.53 31.35
CA SER A 90 -22.76 -12.10 31.03
C SER A 90 -22.89 -11.19 29.80
N LEU A 91 -21.84 -10.53 29.41
CA LEU A 91 -21.82 -9.66 28.22
C LEU A 91 -21.19 -10.36 27.01
N TRP A 92 -20.00 -10.96 27.15
CA TRP A 92 -19.32 -11.49 25.96
C TRP A 92 -20.00 -12.74 25.37
N THR A 93 -20.67 -13.59 26.22
CA THR A 93 -21.38 -14.80 25.76
C THR A 93 -22.60 -14.53 24.90
N VAL A 94 -23.20 -13.34 25.02
CA VAL A 94 -24.39 -12.93 24.24
C VAL A 94 -24.00 -12.15 22.97
N LEU A 95 -22.73 -11.85 22.77
CA LEU A 95 -22.29 -11.19 21.55
C LEU A 95 -22.43 -12.13 20.34
N PRO A 96 -22.76 -11.59 19.15
CA PRO A 96 -22.86 -12.36 17.91
C PRO A 96 -21.57 -13.18 17.64
N GLY A 97 -21.74 -14.43 17.22
CA GLY A 97 -20.65 -15.35 16.87
C GLY A 97 -19.91 -15.96 18.08
N ARG A 98 -20.31 -15.70 19.34
CA ARG A 98 -19.62 -16.22 20.54
C ARG A 98 -20.23 -17.51 21.09
N GLY A 99 -21.37 -17.94 20.55
CA GLY A 99 -22.08 -19.13 21.06
C GLY A 99 -21.23 -20.39 21.07
N LEU A 100 -20.46 -20.66 20.00
CA LEU A 100 -19.57 -21.82 19.92
C LEU A 100 -18.50 -21.78 21.02
N TYR A 101 -17.90 -20.64 21.31
CA TYR A 101 -16.86 -20.47 22.33
C TYR A 101 -17.43 -20.66 23.74
N ALA A 102 -18.63 -20.12 23.99
CA ALA A 102 -19.33 -20.32 25.26
C ALA A 102 -19.71 -21.80 25.49
N GLN A 103 -20.22 -22.46 24.44
CA GLN A 103 -20.55 -23.90 24.50
C GLN A 103 -19.32 -24.76 24.71
N THR A 104 -18.22 -24.45 24.06
CA THR A 104 -16.93 -25.16 24.23
C THR A 104 -16.47 -25.09 25.68
N ALA A 105 -16.53 -23.92 26.33
CA ALA A 105 -16.20 -23.77 27.73
C ALA A 105 -17.09 -24.63 28.65
N ILE A 106 -18.38 -24.69 28.37
CA ILE A 106 -19.34 -25.52 29.14
C ILE A 106 -19.04 -27.01 28.97
N VAL A 107 -18.83 -27.49 27.73
CA VAL A 107 -18.57 -28.92 27.45
C VAL A 107 -17.21 -29.35 28.04
N THR A 108 -16.20 -28.48 27.99
CA THR A 108 -14.87 -28.75 28.56
C THR A 108 -14.81 -28.51 30.06
N LYS A 109 -15.91 -28.11 30.70
CA LYS A 109 -16.02 -27.77 32.13
C LYS A 109 -15.02 -26.69 32.56
N LEU A 110 -14.63 -25.79 31.64
CA LEU A 110 -13.81 -24.64 31.94
C LEU A 110 -14.67 -23.50 32.48
N PRO A 111 -14.21 -22.74 33.49
CA PRO A 111 -14.96 -21.59 33.99
C PRO A 111 -15.09 -20.53 32.92
N LEU A 112 -16.29 -19.93 32.79
CA LEU A 112 -16.48 -18.74 31.97
C LEU A 112 -15.76 -17.56 32.65
N THR A 113 -14.65 -17.16 32.09
CA THR A 113 -13.83 -16.03 32.56
C THR A 113 -14.12 -14.76 31.77
N TRP A 114 -13.55 -13.63 32.17
CA TRP A 114 -13.59 -12.41 31.40
C TRP A 114 -12.86 -12.58 30.07
N HIS A 115 -13.53 -12.24 28.98
CA HIS A 115 -12.95 -12.30 27.63
C HIS A 115 -13.14 -10.98 26.87
N PRO A 116 -12.17 -10.53 26.07
CA PRO A 116 -12.34 -9.35 25.24
C PRO A 116 -13.32 -9.62 24.09
N ILE A 117 -13.70 -8.53 23.40
CA ILE A 117 -14.51 -8.61 22.17
C ILE A 117 -13.77 -9.44 21.12
N SER A 118 -12.46 -9.23 20.98
CA SER A 118 -11.63 -10.00 20.05
C SER A 118 -11.53 -11.47 20.48
N LEU A 119 -11.72 -12.37 19.51
CA LEU A 119 -11.52 -13.81 19.69
C LEU A 119 -10.05 -14.22 19.74
N THR A 120 -9.15 -13.33 19.29
CA THR A 120 -7.70 -13.55 19.28
C THR A 120 -6.96 -12.30 19.79
N PRO A 121 -6.96 -12.02 21.09
CA PRO A 121 -6.44 -10.77 21.66
C PRO A 121 -4.98 -10.50 21.28
N ASP A 122 -4.16 -11.55 21.15
CA ASP A 122 -2.74 -11.41 20.81
C ASP A 122 -2.54 -10.91 19.38
N LEU A 123 -3.31 -11.45 18.43
CA LEU A 123 -3.28 -10.99 17.03
C LEU A 123 -3.89 -9.58 16.90
N THR A 124 -4.88 -9.25 17.73
CA THR A 124 -5.44 -7.89 17.79
C THR A 124 -4.42 -6.88 18.32
N ARG A 125 -3.61 -7.24 19.34
CA ARG A 125 -2.49 -6.40 19.79
C ARG A 125 -1.46 -6.20 18.68
N ALA A 126 -1.09 -7.26 17.95
CA ALA A 126 -0.17 -7.16 16.81
C ALA A 126 -0.74 -6.24 15.72
N THR A 127 -2.04 -6.32 15.44
CA THR A 127 -2.72 -5.44 14.48
C THR A 127 -2.75 -3.99 14.97
N LEU A 128 -2.90 -3.75 16.27
CA LEU A 128 -2.80 -2.40 16.83
C LEU A 128 -1.40 -1.79 16.60
N PHE A 129 -0.34 -2.58 16.79
CA PHE A 129 1.02 -2.13 16.45
C PHE A 129 1.22 -1.93 14.95
N ALA A 130 0.54 -2.71 14.09
CA ALA A 130 0.59 -2.53 12.65
C ALA A 130 0.00 -1.18 12.16
N VAL A 131 -0.73 -0.44 13.01
CA VAL A 131 -1.18 0.93 12.70
C VAL A 131 -0.06 1.97 12.87
N LEU A 132 1.02 1.67 13.61
CA LEU A 132 2.12 2.60 13.88
C LEU A 132 2.79 3.18 12.61
N PRO A 133 3.08 2.42 11.54
CA PRO A 133 3.61 2.98 10.31
C PRO A 133 2.69 4.02 9.66
N ALA A 134 1.36 3.84 9.75
CA ALA A 134 0.40 4.81 9.26
C ALA A 134 0.45 6.11 10.07
N PHE A 135 0.47 6.05 11.40
CA PHE A 135 0.67 7.21 12.27
C PHE A 135 1.97 7.93 11.95
N ALA A 136 3.08 7.19 11.91
CA ALA A 136 4.41 7.74 11.64
C ALA A 136 4.46 8.42 10.27
N THR A 137 3.77 7.84 9.26
CA THR A 137 3.68 8.43 7.93
C THR A 137 2.92 9.75 7.94
N VAL A 138 1.78 9.83 8.62
CA VAL A 138 0.99 11.06 8.70
C VAL A 138 1.76 12.16 9.45
N ILE A 139 2.32 11.84 10.61
CA ILE A 139 3.06 12.80 11.45
C ILE A 139 4.36 13.21 10.73
N GLY A 140 5.14 12.25 10.21
CA GLY A 140 6.37 12.52 9.48
C GLY A 140 6.13 13.38 8.24
N PHE A 141 5.12 13.06 7.42
CA PHE A 141 4.73 13.89 6.28
C PHE A 141 4.32 15.32 6.70
N GLY A 142 3.56 15.45 7.79
CA GLY A 142 3.19 16.75 8.36
C GLY A 142 4.40 17.57 8.81
N TYR A 143 5.44 16.89 9.32
CA TYR A 143 6.70 17.51 9.75
C TYR A 143 7.55 18.03 8.59
N LEU A 144 7.54 17.33 7.43
CA LEU A 144 8.40 17.65 6.30
C LEU A 144 8.15 19.05 5.72
N THR A 145 9.25 19.71 5.33
CA THR A 145 9.19 20.92 4.49
C THR A 145 8.72 20.59 3.08
N SER A 146 8.24 21.59 2.34
CA SER A 146 7.83 21.44 0.93
C SER A 146 8.92 20.85 0.05
N LYS A 147 10.19 21.24 0.30
CA LYS A 147 11.36 20.69 -0.39
C LYS A 147 11.51 19.19 -0.15
N ASN A 148 11.40 18.76 1.11
CA ASN A 148 11.57 17.35 1.48
C ASN A 148 10.38 16.49 1.01
N ARG A 149 9.15 17.01 1.01
CA ARG A 149 7.98 16.32 0.45
C ARG A 149 8.15 15.99 -1.04
N LYS A 150 8.82 16.87 -1.80
CA LYS A 150 9.13 16.63 -3.23
C LYS A 150 10.06 15.44 -3.45
N LEU A 151 10.82 15.00 -2.44
CA LEU A 151 11.71 13.83 -2.52
C LEU A 151 10.97 12.50 -2.39
N ILE A 152 9.73 12.49 -1.89
CA ILE A 152 8.95 11.25 -1.68
C ILE A 152 8.64 10.57 -3.02
N LEU A 153 8.19 11.33 -4.02
CA LEU A 153 7.83 10.76 -5.33
C LEU A 153 9.03 10.10 -6.04
N PRO A 154 10.22 10.75 -6.17
CA PRO A 154 11.40 10.07 -6.72
C PRO A 154 11.83 8.84 -5.91
N LEU A 155 11.73 8.88 -4.58
CA LEU A 155 12.04 7.73 -3.73
C LEU A 155 11.09 6.56 -3.99
N LEU A 156 9.79 6.81 -4.12
CA LEU A 156 8.80 5.80 -4.50
C LEU A 156 9.11 5.21 -5.90
N LEU A 157 9.46 6.07 -6.86
CA LEU A 157 9.84 5.62 -8.21
C LEU A 157 11.09 4.75 -8.18
N LEU A 158 12.10 5.10 -7.38
CA LEU A 158 13.29 4.27 -7.18
C LEU A 158 12.92 2.90 -6.57
N ALA A 159 12.00 2.87 -5.60
CA ALA A 159 11.52 1.62 -5.02
C ALA A 159 10.74 0.76 -6.04
N VAL A 160 9.89 1.39 -6.88
CA VAL A 160 9.18 0.70 -7.98
C VAL A 160 10.17 0.11 -8.98
N MET A 161 11.16 0.89 -9.41
CA MET A 161 12.17 0.42 -10.36
C MET A 161 13.04 -0.69 -9.74
N GLY A 162 13.42 -0.54 -8.47
CA GLY A 162 14.14 -1.57 -7.73
C GLY A 162 13.33 -2.87 -7.62
N SER A 163 12.01 -2.78 -7.35
CA SER A 163 11.12 -3.95 -7.30
C SER A 163 11.00 -4.63 -8.68
N ALA A 164 10.91 -3.85 -9.76
CA ALA A 164 10.87 -4.37 -11.12
C ALA A 164 12.15 -5.14 -11.48
N LEU A 165 13.32 -4.53 -11.21
CA LEU A 165 14.64 -5.14 -11.48
C LEU A 165 14.86 -6.38 -10.62
N LEU A 166 14.48 -6.34 -9.33
CA LEU A 166 14.56 -7.50 -8.44
C LEU A 166 13.63 -8.62 -8.94
N GLY A 167 12.39 -8.30 -9.31
CA GLY A 167 11.45 -9.28 -9.86
C GLY A 167 11.98 -9.96 -11.13
N LEU A 168 12.63 -9.20 -12.02
CA LEU A 168 13.29 -9.72 -13.20
C LEU A 168 14.46 -10.64 -12.85
N ALA A 169 15.31 -10.22 -11.90
CA ALA A 169 16.41 -11.04 -11.40
C ALA A 169 15.92 -12.34 -10.75
N GLN A 170 14.80 -12.30 -10.00
CA GLN A 170 14.18 -13.48 -9.38
C GLN A 170 13.71 -14.51 -10.41
N ILE A 171 13.12 -14.07 -11.53
CA ILE A 171 12.72 -14.98 -12.62
C ILE A 171 13.94 -15.61 -13.29
N SER A 172 14.98 -14.81 -13.54
CA SER A 172 16.21 -15.29 -14.17
C SER A 172 16.99 -16.26 -13.31
N ALA A 173 16.95 -16.11 -11.99
CA ALA A 173 17.68 -16.93 -11.02
C ALA A 173 16.93 -18.21 -10.58
N GLY A 174 15.65 -18.35 -10.95
CA GLY A 174 14.83 -19.55 -10.63
C GLY A 174 14.07 -19.47 -9.31
N SER A 175 13.31 -20.56 -9.03
CA SER A 175 12.40 -20.65 -7.88
C SER A 175 13.11 -20.62 -6.52
N ASP A 176 14.29 -21.25 -6.42
CA ASP A 176 15.01 -21.46 -5.17
C ASP A 176 16.06 -20.37 -4.87
N SER A 177 15.99 -19.28 -5.64
CA SER A 177 16.94 -18.17 -5.53
C SER A 177 16.84 -17.44 -4.19
N ALA A 178 17.98 -17.15 -3.55
CA ALA A 178 18.11 -16.32 -2.36
C ALA A 178 17.60 -14.86 -2.57
N LEU A 179 17.38 -14.44 -3.82
CA LEU A 179 16.74 -13.16 -4.12
C LEU A 179 15.27 -13.12 -3.67
N ARG A 180 14.67 -14.25 -3.35
CA ARG A 180 13.33 -14.41 -2.77
C ARG A 180 13.45 -14.50 -1.25
N TYR A 181 13.61 -13.37 -0.60
CA TYR A 181 13.95 -13.30 0.82
C TYR A 181 12.76 -13.48 1.79
N TYR A 182 11.52 -13.61 1.28
CA TYR A 182 10.40 -14.07 2.13
C TYR A 182 10.28 -15.59 2.07
N PRO A 183 10.19 -16.28 3.24
CA PRO A 183 10.13 -17.76 3.29
C PRO A 183 8.93 -18.33 2.53
N ILE A 184 7.78 -17.64 2.59
CA ILE A 184 6.57 -18.02 1.88
C ILE A 184 6.30 -16.96 0.81
N THR A 185 6.43 -17.35 -0.46
CA THR A 185 6.32 -16.47 -1.61
C THR A 185 5.82 -17.22 -2.84
N ASN A 186 5.38 -16.49 -3.88
CA ASN A 186 5.13 -17.10 -5.20
C ASN A 186 6.47 -17.34 -5.91
N SER A 187 7.06 -18.51 -5.69
CA SER A 187 8.43 -18.87 -6.11
C SER A 187 8.63 -18.87 -7.63
N ASP A 188 7.56 -19.02 -8.40
CA ASP A 188 7.56 -19.10 -9.85
C ASP A 188 7.16 -17.80 -10.57
N SER A 189 7.13 -16.68 -9.83
CA SER A 189 6.64 -15.39 -10.33
C SER A 189 7.59 -14.25 -9.95
N ALA A 190 7.51 -13.10 -10.64
CA ALA A 190 8.25 -11.88 -10.30
C ALA A 190 7.59 -11.20 -9.09
N VAL A 191 8.05 -11.49 -7.90
CA VAL A 191 7.49 -10.93 -6.66
C VAL A 191 8.17 -9.63 -6.21
N GLY A 192 9.36 -9.30 -6.73
CA GLY A 192 10.09 -8.08 -6.40
C GLY A 192 10.32 -7.93 -4.89
N LEU A 193 9.94 -6.79 -4.34
CA LEU A 193 10.03 -6.49 -2.90
C LEU A 193 8.89 -7.13 -2.07
N PHE A 194 8.05 -7.97 -2.66
CA PHE A 194 6.88 -8.56 -2.00
C PHE A 194 6.98 -10.09 -1.86
N ALA A 195 6.17 -10.64 -0.98
CA ALA A 195 5.93 -12.06 -0.90
C ALA A 195 4.90 -12.54 -1.95
N ASN A 196 4.03 -11.64 -2.43
CA ASN A 196 2.92 -11.95 -3.33
C ASN A 196 3.08 -11.20 -4.66
N ARG A 197 2.94 -11.94 -5.78
CA ARG A 197 3.02 -11.40 -7.15
C ARG A 197 1.98 -10.33 -7.45
N ASN A 198 0.76 -10.43 -6.88
CA ASN A 198 -0.30 -9.45 -7.10
C ASN A 198 0.05 -8.10 -6.47
N HIS A 199 0.68 -8.11 -5.29
CA HIS A 199 1.12 -6.90 -4.60
C HIS A 199 2.29 -6.24 -5.34
N ASN A 200 3.23 -7.03 -5.87
CA ASN A 200 4.26 -6.50 -6.75
C ASN A 200 3.65 -5.90 -8.02
N ALA A 201 2.74 -6.61 -8.70
CA ALA A 201 2.05 -6.10 -9.87
C ALA A 201 1.36 -4.75 -9.60
N LEU A 202 0.61 -4.65 -8.50
CA LEU A 202 -0.01 -3.39 -8.07
C LEU A 202 1.03 -2.29 -7.88
N PHE A 203 2.14 -2.56 -7.18
CA PHE A 203 3.18 -1.57 -6.93
C PHE A 203 3.83 -1.07 -8.22
N LEU A 204 4.11 -1.97 -9.18
CA LEU A 204 4.61 -1.61 -10.51
C LEU A 204 3.59 -0.77 -11.30
N VAL A 205 2.32 -1.15 -11.23
CA VAL A 205 1.20 -0.42 -11.85
C VAL A 205 1.10 1.01 -11.34
N LEU A 206 1.25 1.23 -10.02
CA LEU A 206 1.29 2.58 -9.42
C LEU A 206 2.44 3.42 -9.96
N GLY A 207 3.52 2.80 -10.43
CA GLY A 207 4.64 3.47 -11.08
C GLY A 207 4.25 4.26 -12.33
N LEU A 208 3.27 3.81 -13.11
CA LEU A 208 2.84 4.46 -14.36
C LEU A 208 2.31 5.89 -14.15
N PRO A 209 1.29 6.13 -13.30
CA PRO A 209 0.83 7.49 -13.01
C PRO A 209 1.88 8.31 -12.25
N MET A 210 2.71 7.70 -11.38
CA MET A 210 3.83 8.39 -10.71
C MET A 210 4.84 8.93 -11.71
N LEU A 211 5.27 8.14 -12.71
CA LEU A 211 6.17 8.56 -13.78
C LEU A 211 5.57 9.71 -14.60
N THR A 212 4.28 9.62 -14.92
CA THR A 212 3.56 10.67 -15.66
C THR A 212 3.59 12.01 -14.92
N VAL A 213 3.35 12.00 -13.62
CA VAL A 213 3.38 13.22 -12.81
C VAL A 213 4.80 13.71 -12.61
N TRP A 214 5.77 12.83 -12.33
CA TRP A 214 7.17 13.20 -12.17
C TRP A 214 7.74 13.90 -13.40
N ALA A 215 7.38 13.43 -14.60
CA ALA A 215 7.78 14.06 -15.85
C ALA A 215 7.26 15.50 -16.02
N ARG A 216 6.24 15.90 -15.26
CA ARG A 216 5.54 17.19 -15.36
C ARG A 216 5.79 18.12 -14.17
N LEU A 217 6.45 17.62 -13.11
CA LEU A 217 6.78 18.45 -11.95
C LEU A 217 7.96 19.37 -12.26
N ASP A 218 7.70 20.67 -12.20
CA ASP A 218 8.60 21.85 -12.22
C ASP A 218 10.05 21.60 -12.69
N PRO A 219 10.28 21.31 -13.96
CA PRO A 219 11.63 21.28 -14.46
C PRO A 219 12.16 22.70 -14.56
N LYS A 220 13.31 22.98 -13.97
CA LYS A 220 13.95 24.29 -13.94
C LYS A 220 14.24 24.87 -15.34
N ASN A 221 14.30 24.02 -16.35
CA ASN A 221 14.50 24.44 -17.75
C ASN A 221 13.89 23.41 -18.73
N LYS A 222 13.73 23.82 -19.99
CA LYS A 222 13.14 23.00 -21.06
C LYS A 222 13.92 21.70 -21.33
N ARG A 223 15.25 21.70 -21.22
CA ARG A 223 16.07 20.50 -21.44
C ARG A 223 15.83 19.45 -20.34
N LEU A 224 15.76 19.90 -19.10
CA LEU A 224 15.47 19.01 -17.97
C LEU A 224 14.04 18.45 -18.06
N ALA A 225 13.05 19.28 -18.46
CA ALA A 225 11.70 18.83 -18.73
C ALA A 225 11.64 17.70 -19.74
N GLN A 226 12.35 17.88 -20.83
CA GLN A 226 12.44 16.90 -21.89
C GLN A 226 13.11 15.61 -21.42
N PHE A 227 14.19 15.72 -20.64
CA PHE A 227 14.87 14.57 -20.05
C PHE A 227 13.92 13.79 -19.16
N HIS A 228 13.16 14.45 -18.27
CA HIS A 228 12.15 13.79 -17.42
C HIS A 228 11.11 13.05 -18.25
N VAL A 229 10.58 13.63 -19.32
CA VAL A 229 9.60 12.98 -20.19
C VAL A 229 10.16 11.71 -20.81
N TRP A 230 11.40 11.76 -21.35
CA TRP A 230 12.03 10.60 -21.96
C TRP A 230 12.33 9.49 -20.95
N VAL A 231 12.88 9.85 -19.79
CA VAL A 231 13.13 8.89 -18.71
C VAL A 231 11.83 8.26 -18.23
N ALA A 232 10.76 9.05 -18.06
CA ALA A 232 9.47 8.53 -17.64
C ALA A 232 8.83 7.59 -18.69
N ALA A 233 8.87 7.99 -19.97
CA ALA A 233 8.40 7.13 -21.06
C ALA A 233 9.17 5.82 -21.11
N ALA A 234 10.47 5.94 -20.94
CA ALA A 234 11.42 4.88 -20.89
C ALA A 234 11.11 3.89 -19.76
N ALA A 235 11.03 4.38 -18.55
CA ALA A 235 10.72 3.57 -17.38
C ALA A 235 9.31 2.96 -17.48
N GLY A 236 8.31 3.72 -17.98
CA GLY A 236 6.97 3.20 -18.20
C GLY A 236 6.93 2.04 -19.18
N LEU A 237 7.63 2.17 -20.31
CA LEU A 237 7.74 1.10 -21.31
C LEU A 237 8.46 -0.15 -20.73
N PHE A 238 9.43 0.03 -19.85
CA PHE A 238 10.09 -1.06 -19.13
C PHE A 238 9.18 -1.73 -18.13
N LEU A 239 8.34 -0.98 -17.40
CA LEU A 239 7.42 -1.56 -16.41
C LEU A 239 6.33 -2.44 -17.03
N LEU A 240 5.82 -2.11 -18.23
CA LEU A 240 4.71 -2.83 -18.86
C LEU A 240 4.99 -4.34 -19.03
N PRO A 241 6.10 -4.80 -19.65
CA PRO A 241 6.39 -6.22 -19.75
C PRO A 241 6.62 -6.87 -18.37
N ILE A 242 7.19 -6.14 -17.40
CA ILE A 242 7.41 -6.71 -16.06
C ILE A 242 6.08 -6.94 -15.33
N ILE A 243 5.09 -6.05 -15.49
CA ILE A 243 3.73 -6.26 -14.97
C ILE A 243 3.15 -7.56 -15.53
N LEU A 244 3.31 -7.84 -16.83
CA LEU A 244 2.89 -9.11 -17.44
C LEU A 244 3.66 -10.31 -16.86
N VAL A 245 4.97 -10.18 -16.65
CA VAL A 245 5.84 -11.23 -16.07
C VAL A 245 5.46 -11.59 -14.64
N THR A 246 4.78 -10.73 -13.89
CA THR A 246 4.23 -11.11 -12.57
C THR A 246 3.21 -12.25 -12.69
N GLY A 247 2.55 -12.43 -13.84
CA GLY A 247 1.46 -13.38 -14.04
C GLY A 247 0.17 -13.02 -13.27
N SER A 248 0.04 -11.76 -12.83
CA SER A 248 -1.13 -11.27 -12.11
C SER A 248 -2.20 -10.73 -13.07
N ARG A 249 -3.35 -11.42 -13.18
CA ARG A 249 -4.50 -10.94 -13.97
C ARG A 249 -5.04 -9.61 -13.45
N ALA A 250 -5.19 -9.49 -12.14
CA ALA A 250 -5.57 -8.23 -11.49
C ALA A 250 -4.58 -7.12 -11.82
N GLY A 251 -3.27 -7.43 -11.82
CA GLY A 251 -2.21 -6.49 -12.22
C GLY A 251 -2.36 -6.00 -13.65
N VAL A 252 -2.74 -6.86 -14.59
CA VAL A 252 -2.98 -6.46 -15.99
C VAL A 252 -4.18 -5.51 -16.11
N ILE A 253 -5.30 -5.85 -15.48
CA ILE A 253 -6.51 -5.00 -15.48
C ILE A 253 -6.21 -3.64 -14.86
N LEU A 254 -5.57 -3.63 -13.69
CA LEU A 254 -5.17 -2.41 -13.02
C LEU A 254 -4.14 -1.61 -13.84
N GLY A 255 -3.28 -2.28 -14.60
CA GLY A 255 -2.33 -1.67 -15.53
C GLY A 255 -3.03 -0.87 -16.62
N VAL A 256 -4.09 -1.41 -17.23
CA VAL A 256 -4.93 -0.71 -18.22
C VAL A 256 -5.59 0.52 -17.58
N LEU A 257 -6.16 0.38 -16.37
CA LEU A 257 -6.75 1.49 -15.64
C LEU A 257 -5.72 2.56 -15.27
N ALA A 258 -4.50 2.14 -14.88
CA ALA A 258 -3.40 3.06 -14.57
C ALA A 258 -2.93 3.83 -15.82
N LEU A 259 -2.89 3.20 -16.99
CA LEU A 259 -2.62 3.91 -18.25
C LEU A 259 -3.71 4.94 -18.55
N GLY A 260 -5.00 4.59 -18.36
CA GLY A 260 -6.10 5.54 -18.46
C GLY A 260 -5.95 6.72 -17.49
N GLY A 261 -5.65 6.43 -16.21
CA GLY A 261 -5.34 7.45 -15.19
C GLY A 261 -4.12 8.31 -15.55
N SER A 262 -3.08 7.71 -16.11
CA SER A 262 -1.88 8.41 -16.60
C SER A 262 -2.22 9.35 -17.76
N LEU A 263 -3.09 8.94 -18.69
CA LEU A 263 -3.57 9.79 -19.79
C LEU A 263 -4.38 10.98 -19.26
N LEU A 264 -5.28 10.76 -18.29
CA LEU A 264 -6.02 11.83 -17.64
C LEU A 264 -5.10 12.82 -16.94
N LEU A 265 -4.09 12.34 -16.20
CA LEU A 265 -3.06 13.17 -15.58
C LEU A 265 -2.24 13.92 -16.65
N ALA A 266 -1.91 13.28 -17.75
CA ALA A 266 -1.17 13.91 -18.86
C ALA A 266 -1.98 15.00 -19.56
N ARG A 267 -3.29 14.87 -19.68
CA ARG A 267 -4.18 15.89 -20.23
C ARG A 267 -4.47 17.04 -19.27
N SER A 268 -4.27 16.84 -17.99
CA SER A 268 -4.49 17.84 -16.96
C SER A 268 -3.50 18.99 -17.12
N GLY A 269 -3.91 20.03 -17.84
CA GLY A 269 -3.26 21.30 -18.15
C GLY A 269 -1.82 21.51 -17.73
N SER A 270 -0.90 21.38 -18.66
CA SER A 270 0.41 22.01 -18.57
C SER A 270 0.49 23.05 -19.68
N GLY A 271 0.88 24.27 -19.35
CA GLY A 271 1.26 25.24 -20.39
C GLY A 271 2.51 24.81 -21.18
N TYR A 272 2.89 23.54 -21.07
CA TYR A 272 4.02 22.93 -21.78
C TYR A 272 3.51 21.83 -22.70
N ALA A 273 3.30 22.18 -23.97
CA ALA A 273 3.17 21.19 -25.02
C ALA A 273 4.55 20.53 -25.23
N PRO A 274 4.66 19.18 -25.25
CA PRO A 274 5.92 18.54 -25.62
C PRO A 274 6.30 19.04 -27.04
N PRO A 275 7.56 19.40 -27.28
CA PRO A 275 8.02 19.83 -28.61
C PRO A 275 7.76 18.70 -29.61
N SER A 276 7.38 19.10 -30.85
CA SER A 276 7.25 18.14 -31.95
C SER A 276 8.51 17.30 -32.13
N LEU A 277 8.37 16.04 -32.39
CA LEU A 277 9.50 15.09 -32.55
C LEU A 277 10.41 15.44 -33.73
N SER A 278 9.99 16.32 -34.63
CA SER A 278 10.63 16.59 -35.91
C SER A 278 11.87 17.51 -35.89
N GLU A 279 12.15 18.24 -34.78
CA GLU A 279 13.23 19.27 -34.79
C GLU A 279 14.39 18.97 -33.85
N ARG A 280 14.78 17.71 -33.60
CA ARG A 280 15.58 17.42 -32.44
C ARG A 280 16.89 16.69 -32.67
N GLN A 281 17.99 17.39 -32.40
CA GLN A 281 19.27 16.75 -32.07
C GLN A 281 19.19 16.24 -30.61
N TRP A 282 19.10 14.92 -30.46
CA TRP A 282 19.10 14.27 -29.15
C TRP A 282 20.45 14.48 -28.46
N PRO A 283 20.48 14.96 -27.19
CA PRO A 283 21.70 14.98 -26.43
C PRO A 283 22.22 13.55 -26.25
N LEU A 284 23.52 13.38 -26.14
CA LEU A 284 24.16 12.05 -26.01
C LEU A 284 23.52 11.19 -24.93
N TRP A 285 23.23 11.78 -23.77
CA TRP A 285 22.54 11.11 -22.66
C TRP A 285 21.14 10.63 -23.03
N GLY A 286 20.38 11.36 -23.82
CA GLY A 286 19.08 10.92 -24.31
C GLY A 286 19.18 9.72 -25.24
N LYS A 287 20.22 9.67 -26.09
CA LYS A 287 20.50 8.50 -26.94
C LYS A 287 20.92 7.28 -26.12
N ILE A 288 21.78 7.48 -25.09
CA ILE A 288 22.20 6.42 -24.17
C ILE A 288 20.98 5.89 -23.39
N SER A 289 20.16 6.77 -22.80
CA SER A 289 18.95 6.36 -22.06
C SER A 289 17.97 5.58 -22.95
N ALA A 290 17.76 6.01 -24.18
CA ALA A 290 16.92 5.29 -25.15
C ALA A 290 17.51 3.94 -25.54
N ALA A 291 18.82 3.83 -25.71
CA ALA A 291 19.49 2.57 -26.04
C ALA A 291 19.45 1.58 -24.86
N VAL A 292 19.74 2.04 -23.65
CA VAL A 292 19.61 1.23 -22.41
C VAL A 292 18.18 0.73 -22.25
N LEU A 293 17.21 1.60 -22.50
CA LEU A 293 15.80 1.21 -22.43
C LEU A 293 15.44 0.18 -23.48
N ALA A 294 15.81 0.43 -24.75
CA ALA A 294 15.54 -0.53 -25.81
C ALA A 294 16.15 -1.90 -25.45
N ALA A 295 17.37 -1.91 -24.89
CA ALA A 295 18.00 -3.14 -24.43
C ALA A 295 17.21 -3.80 -23.27
N LEU A 296 16.70 -3.03 -22.30
CA LEU A 296 15.87 -3.54 -21.20
C LEU A 296 14.53 -4.07 -21.69
N VAL A 297 13.89 -3.39 -22.64
CA VAL A 297 12.64 -3.86 -23.28
C VAL A 297 12.87 -5.14 -24.06
N VAL A 298 13.94 -5.22 -24.85
CA VAL A 298 14.32 -6.43 -25.59
C VAL A 298 14.64 -7.58 -24.64
N ALA A 299 15.39 -7.31 -23.55
CA ALA A 299 15.64 -8.32 -22.52
C ALA A 299 14.36 -8.77 -21.82
N GLY A 300 13.44 -7.86 -21.48
CA GLY A 300 12.14 -8.16 -20.93
C GLY A 300 11.28 -9.01 -21.89
N MET A 301 11.26 -8.66 -23.18
CA MET A 301 10.57 -9.44 -24.21
C MET A 301 11.20 -10.83 -24.43
N ALA A 302 12.54 -10.94 -24.40
CA ALA A 302 13.22 -12.22 -24.51
C ALA A 302 12.94 -13.15 -23.33
N ILE A 303 12.78 -12.59 -22.13
CA ILE A 303 12.34 -13.34 -20.94
C ILE A 303 10.87 -13.73 -21.03
N LEU A 304 10.00 -12.83 -21.49
CA LEU A 304 8.59 -13.11 -21.77
C LEU A 304 8.41 -14.25 -22.80
N SER A 305 9.21 -14.28 -23.87
CA SER A 305 9.12 -15.30 -24.89
C SER A 305 9.55 -16.70 -24.41
N ARG A 306 10.39 -16.76 -23.36
CA ARG A 306 10.85 -18.02 -22.76
C ARG A 306 10.03 -18.45 -21.54
N ALA A 307 9.21 -17.56 -20.98
CA ALA A 307 8.48 -17.85 -19.75
C ALA A 307 7.10 -18.44 -20.07
N PRO A 308 6.67 -19.51 -19.40
CA PRO A 308 5.30 -20.01 -19.44
C PRO A 308 4.30 -19.02 -18.78
N VAL A 309 4.70 -17.78 -18.60
CA VAL A 309 3.96 -16.71 -17.89
C VAL A 309 2.71 -16.32 -18.65
N LEU A 310 2.77 -16.21 -19.98
CA LEU A 310 1.58 -15.91 -20.80
C LEU A 310 0.56 -17.05 -20.71
N ALA A 311 1.02 -18.30 -20.70
CA ALA A 311 0.14 -19.44 -20.48
C ALA A 311 -0.56 -19.36 -19.11
N LYS A 312 0.12 -18.90 -18.05
CA LYS A 312 -0.46 -18.70 -16.72
C LYS A 312 -1.56 -17.62 -16.67
N LEU A 313 -1.48 -16.59 -17.52
CA LEU A 313 -2.53 -15.57 -17.60
C LEU A 313 -3.84 -16.12 -18.16
N PHE A 314 -3.76 -17.13 -19.02
CA PHE A 314 -4.92 -17.72 -19.69
C PHE A 314 -5.32 -19.12 -19.15
N ALA A 315 -4.43 -19.78 -18.39
CA ALA A 315 -4.74 -21.08 -17.79
C ALA A 315 -5.79 -20.94 -16.68
N PRO A 316 -6.66 -21.94 -16.46
CA PRO A 316 -7.52 -21.99 -15.28
C PRO A 316 -6.68 -21.77 -14.01
N ASN A 317 -7.12 -20.86 -13.13
CA ASN A 317 -6.39 -20.55 -11.90
C ASN A 317 -7.19 -21.09 -10.72
N VAL A 318 -6.84 -22.29 -10.28
CA VAL A 318 -7.49 -22.98 -9.15
C VAL A 318 -7.60 -22.06 -7.92
N ALA A 319 -6.57 -21.24 -7.66
CA ALA A 319 -6.59 -20.30 -6.52
C ALA A 319 -7.65 -19.18 -6.70
N GLU A 320 -7.96 -18.74 -7.93
CA GLU A 320 -9.01 -17.74 -8.16
C GLU A 320 -10.41 -18.37 -8.09
N GLU A 321 -10.56 -19.60 -8.58
CA GLU A 321 -11.80 -20.37 -8.48
C GLU A 321 -12.12 -20.65 -7.00
N SER A 322 -11.12 -21.08 -6.22
CA SER A 322 -11.27 -21.29 -4.77
C SER A 322 -11.67 -20.00 -4.06
N ARG A 323 -11.10 -18.85 -4.42
CA ARG A 323 -11.49 -17.55 -3.83
C ARG A 323 -12.94 -17.18 -4.11
N ALA A 324 -13.44 -17.44 -5.33
CA ALA A 324 -14.83 -17.17 -5.67
C ALA A 324 -15.78 -18.06 -4.85
N GLN A 325 -15.43 -19.32 -4.65
CA GLN A 325 -16.20 -20.27 -3.84
C GLN A 325 -16.17 -19.93 -2.34
N MET A 326 -15.07 -19.34 -1.86
CA MET A 326 -14.96 -18.87 -0.46
C MET A 326 -15.78 -17.62 -0.15
N PHE A 327 -16.38 -16.96 -1.14
CA PHE A 327 -17.17 -15.75 -0.91
C PHE A 327 -18.43 -16.03 -0.05
N ILE A 328 -19.10 -17.17 -0.24
CA ILE A 328 -20.28 -17.56 0.56
C ILE A 328 -19.91 -17.80 2.04
N PRO A 329 -18.87 -18.60 2.37
CA PRO A 329 -18.34 -18.70 3.73
C PRO A 329 -18.00 -17.36 4.37
N LEU A 330 -17.40 -16.43 3.61
CA LEU A 330 -17.09 -15.09 4.12
C LEU A 330 -18.34 -14.27 4.45
N LEU A 331 -19.39 -14.37 3.63
CA LEU A 331 -20.67 -13.70 3.93
C LEU A 331 -21.32 -14.31 5.18
N LYS A 332 -21.26 -15.62 5.35
CA LYS A 332 -21.76 -16.27 6.57
C LYS A 332 -20.97 -15.80 7.79
N MET A 333 -19.64 -15.77 7.71
CA MET A 333 -18.81 -15.23 8.78
C MET A 333 -19.17 -13.77 9.11
N LEU A 334 -19.40 -12.93 8.07
CA LEU A 334 -19.88 -11.56 8.28
C LEU A 334 -21.20 -11.53 9.04
N GLN A 335 -22.20 -12.33 8.64
CA GLN A 335 -23.52 -12.38 9.29
C GLN A 335 -23.43 -12.83 10.75
N ASP A 336 -22.60 -13.84 11.03
CA ASP A 336 -22.44 -14.40 12.36
C ASP A 336 -21.77 -13.45 13.36
N PHE A 337 -20.87 -12.57 12.90
CA PHE A 337 -20.13 -11.64 13.76
C PHE A 337 -20.62 -10.19 13.74
N PHE A 338 -21.48 -9.81 12.78
CA PHE A 338 -22.02 -8.45 12.73
C PHE A 338 -23.05 -8.24 13.88
N PRO A 339 -23.11 -7.04 14.49
CA PRO A 339 -22.38 -5.78 14.19
C PRO A 339 -21.05 -5.60 14.95
N VAL A 340 -20.62 -6.53 15.77
CA VAL A 340 -19.50 -6.37 16.70
C VAL A 340 -18.15 -6.65 16.04
N GLY A 341 -18.12 -7.61 15.12
CA GLY A 341 -16.92 -8.14 14.49
C GLY A 341 -16.27 -9.26 15.30
N SER A 342 -15.36 -10.02 14.67
CA SER A 342 -14.64 -11.14 15.29
C SER A 342 -13.39 -10.69 16.07
N GLY A 343 -12.94 -9.45 15.85
CA GLY A 343 -11.70 -8.88 16.35
C GLY A 343 -10.63 -8.76 15.25
N PHE A 344 -9.91 -7.65 15.23
CA PHE A 344 -8.85 -7.45 14.24
C PHE A 344 -7.72 -8.47 14.41
N GLY A 345 -7.29 -9.08 13.30
CA GLY A 345 -6.31 -10.16 13.27
C GLY A 345 -6.88 -11.56 13.51
N SER A 346 -8.19 -11.71 13.78
CA SER A 346 -8.80 -12.99 14.07
C SER A 346 -9.17 -13.80 12.83
N PHE A 347 -9.04 -13.25 11.65
CA PHE A 347 -9.58 -13.85 10.42
C PHE A 347 -9.14 -15.30 10.22
N ASP A 348 -7.84 -15.58 10.16
CA ASP A 348 -7.31 -16.93 9.90
C ASP A 348 -7.86 -17.97 10.92
N PRO A 349 -7.65 -17.83 12.25
CA PRO A 349 -8.13 -18.85 13.19
C PRO A 349 -9.65 -18.98 13.24
N VAL A 350 -10.40 -17.90 13.00
CA VAL A 350 -11.87 -17.94 13.01
C VAL A 350 -12.41 -18.51 11.70
N PHE A 351 -11.81 -18.15 10.55
CA PHE A 351 -12.26 -18.64 9.24
C PHE A 351 -12.19 -20.17 9.11
N ARG A 352 -11.26 -20.81 9.81
CA ARG A 352 -11.14 -22.30 9.83
C ARG A 352 -12.43 -22.99 10.28
N ALA A 353 -13.25 -22.35 11.09
CA ALA A 353 -14.56 -22.87 11.49
C ALA A 353 -15.65 -22.72 10.40
N PHE A 354 -15.38 -21.92 9.37
CA PHE A 354 -16.31 -21.64 8.25
C PHE A 354 -15.83 -22.28 6.94
N GLU A 355 -14.59 -22.77 6.91
CA GLU A 355 -13.98 -23.33 5.72
C GLU A 355 -14.68 -24.66 5.35
N PRO A 356 -15.19 -24.80 4.11
CA PRO A 356 -15.83 -26.04 3.68
C PRO A 356 -14.84 -27.20 3.63
N PHE A 357 -15.27 -28.39 4.03
CA PHE A 357 -14.44 -29.60 4.06
C PHE A 357 -13.76 -29.93 2.73
N ASP A 358 -14.43 -29.64 1.60
CA ASP A 358 -13.92 -29.91 0.25
C ASP A 358 -12.70 -29.01 -0.11
N PHE A 359 -12.42 -27.99 0.68
CA PHE A 359 -11.29 -27.05 0.47
C PHE A 359 -10.17 -27.21 1.50
N LEU A 360 -10.31 -28.16 2.41
CA LEU A 360 -9.26 -28.43 3.40
C LEU A 360 -8.06 -29.09 2.70
N ASP A 361 -6.98 -28.33 2.56
CA ASP A 361 -5.70 -28.82 2.06
C ASP A 361 -4.53 -28.30 2.94
N THR A 362 -3.30 -28.47 2.49
CA THR A 362 -2.11 -27.97 3.19
C THR A 362 -1.94 -26.45 3.09
N ALA A 363 -2.66 -25.78 2.17
CA ALA A 363 -2.72 -24.34 2.06
C ALA A 363 -3.96 -23.82 2.78
N TYR A 364 -3.87 -22.72 3.49
CA TYR A 364 -4.98 -22.11 4.21
C TYR A 364 -5.16 -20.65 3.81
N MET A 365 -6.40 -20.17 3.94
CA MET A 365 -6.74 -18.79 3.62
C MET A 365 -6.38 -17.87 4.80
N ASN A 366 -5.23 -17.20 4.72
CA ASN A 366 -4.78 -16.27 5.75
C ASN A 366 -5.49 -14.92 5.76
N HIS A 367 -6.15 -14.55 4.67
CA HIS A 367 -6.91 -13.31 4.51
C HIS A 367 -8.11 -13.52 3.59
N ALA A 368 -9.15 -12.70 3.70
CA ALA A 368 -10.37 -12.80 2.90
C ALA A 368 -10.19 -12.48 1.39
N HIS A 369 -8.98 -12.12 0.94
CA HIS A 369 -8.71 -11.62 -0.41
C HIS A 369 -9.68 -10.52 -0.88
N ASN A 370 -10.20 -9.77 0.07
CA ASN A 370 -11.02 -8.56 -0.10
C ASN A 370 -10.87 -7.73 1.17
N ASP A 371 -10.02 -6.69 1.14
CA ASP A 371 -9.74 -5.87 2.31
C ASP A 371 -10.99 -5.21 2.88
N LEU A 372 -11.94 -4.79 2.02
CA LEU A 372 -13.13 -4.07 2.46
C LEU A 372 -14.05 -4.99 3.26
N LEU A 373 -14.29 -6.21 2.77
CA LEU A 373 -15.09 -7.21 3.47
C LEU A 373 -14.38 -7.66 4.76
N HIS A 374 -13.08 -7.90 4.69
CA HIS A 374 -12.26 -8.36 5.80
C HIS A 374 -12.27 -7.36 6.98
N ILE A 375 -12.14 -6.06 6.70
CA ILE A 375 -12.21 -5.01 7.73
C ILE A 375 -13.58 -5.02 8.43
N ILE A 376 -14.67 -5.28 7.70
CA ILE A 376 -16.01 -5.32 8.27
C ILE A 376 -16.23 -6.61 9.10
N ILE A 377 -15.73 -7.76 8.64
CA ILE A 377 -15.79 -9.02 9.38
C ILE A 377 -15.09 -8.89 10.74
N GLU A 378 -13.88 -8.31 10.74
CA GLU A 378 -13.07 -8.18 11.95
C GLU A 378 -13.51 -7.02 12.86
N GLY A 379 -13.84 -5.87 12.26
CA GLY A 379 -14.10 -4.63 12.98
C GLY A 379 -15.60 -4.29 13.16
N GLY A 380 -16.49 -5.05 12.56
CA GLY A 380 -17.93 -4.86 12.65
C GLY A 380 -18.44 -3.51 12.12
N LEU A 381 -19.55 -3.05 12.67
CA LEU A 381 -20.20 -1.78 12.31
C LEU A 381 -19.29 -0.55 12.51
N PRO A 382 -18.51 -0.42 13.59
CA PRO A 382 -17.60 0.73 13.74
C PRO A 382 -16.60 0.84 12.59
N ALA A 383 -16.01 -0.27 12.15
CA ALA A 383 -15.07 -0.28 11.04
C ALA A 383 -15.78 -0.03 9.69
N ALA A 384 -16.98 -0.56 9.50
CA ALA A 384 -17.81 -0.28 8.32
C ALA A 384 -18.13 1.22 8.20
N LEU A 385 -18.52 1.87 9.29
CA LEU A 385 -18.80 3.30 9.32
C LEU A 385 -17.54 4.15 9.03
N LEU A 386 -16.39 3.76 9.59
CA LEU A 386 -15.12 4.43 9.32
C LEU A 386 -14.71 4.29 7.85
N LEU A 387 -14.88 3.10 7.26
CA LEU A 387 -14.62 2.85 5.84
C LEU A 387 -15.55 3.70 4.95
N ILE A 388 -16.85 3.73 5.24
CA ILE A 388 -17.82 4.55 4.51
C ILE A 388 -17.45 6.04 4.61
N ALA A 389 -17.09 6.52 5.80
CA ALA A 389 -16.65 7.90 6.00
C ALA A 389 -15.40 8.23 5.16
N TYR A 390 -14.43 7.29 5.09
CA TYR A 390 -13.27 7.45 4.22
C TYR A 390 -13.65 7.51 2.74
N LEU A 391 -14.52 6.62 2.26
CA LEU A 391 -14.97 6.58 0.86
C LEU A 391 -15.75 7.85 0.47
N ILE A 392 -16.59 8.38 1.37
CA ILE A 392 -17.29 9.66 1.16
C ILE A 392 -16.27 10.79 1.06
N TRP A 393 -15.34 10.89 2.02
CA TRP A 393 -14.28 11.89 1.98
C TRP A 393 -13.44 11.78 0.71
N TRP A 394 -13.02 10.56 0.34
CA TRP A 394 -12.25 10.29 -0.87
C TRP A 394 -13.00 10.78 -2.13
N THR A 395 -14.27 10.43 -2.27
CA THR A 395 -15.13 10.86 -3.40
C THR A 395 -15.25 12.39 -3.48
N MET A 396 -15.45 13.05 -2.33
CA MET A 396 -15.48 14.52 -2.27
C MET A 396 -14.15 15.13 -2.71
N ARG A 397 -13.01 14.54 -2.30
CA ARG A 397 -11.67 15.00 -2.71
C ARG A 397 -11.41 14.79 -4.19
N VAL A 398 -11.80 13.63 -4.74
CA VAL A 398 -11.73 13.36 -6.18
C VAL A 398 -12.51 14.44 -6.93
N ARG A 399 -13.79 14.63 -6.61
CA ARG A 399 -14.62 15.66 -7.26
C ARG A 399 -14.00 17.06 -7.17
N TYR A 400 -13.53 17.46 -6.00
CA TYR A 400 -12.88 18.76 -5.79
C TYR A 400 -11.62 18.93 -6.66
N LEU A 401 -10.71 17.96 -6.66
CA LEU A 401 -9.43 18.07 -7.37
C LEU A 401 -9.58 18.04 -8.89
N TRP A 402 -10.60 17.33 -9.40
CA TRP A 402 -10.82 17.20 -10.84
C TRP A 402 -11.79 18.26 -11.40
N ALA A 403 -12.65 18.88 -10.59
CA ALA A 403 -13.54 19.96 -11.02
C ALA A 403 -12.82 21.31 -11.22
N LEU A 404 -11.62 21.49 -10.67
CA LEU A 404 -10.88 22.74 -10.77
C LEU A 404 -10.27 22.92 -12.16
N PRO A 405 -10.28 24.15 -12.74
CA PRO A 405 -9.71 24.42 -14.05
C PRO A 405 -8.21 24.13 -14.10
N ASP A 406 -7.71 23.86 -15.30
CA ASP A 406 -6.42 23.22 -15.58
C ASP A 406 -5.14 24.04 -15.35
N ARG A 407 -5.22 25.22 -14.74
CA ARG A 407 -4.02 25.92 -14.28
C ARG A 407 -3.45 25.19 -13.05
N LEU A 408 -2.60 24.19 -13.33
CA LEU A 408 -2.13 23.26 -12.30
C LEU A 408 -0.92 23.79 -11.57
N SER A 409 -1.08 24.01 -10.26
CA SER A 409 0.06 23.98 -9.34
C SER A 409 0.57 22.54 -9.17
N SER A 410 1.87 22.38 -8.91
CA SER A 410 2.48 21.07 -8.59
C SER A 410 1.72 20.35 -7.47
N ALA A 411 1.21 21.07 -6.47
CA ALA A 411 0.42 20.51 -5.37
C ALA A 411 -0.90 19.88 -5.86
N ARG A 412 -1.58 20.50 -6.82
CA ARG A 412 -2.83 19.95 -7.39
C ARG A 412 -2.56 18.71 -8.24
N LEU A 413 -1.49 18.74 -9.03
CA LEU A 413 -1.08 17.59 -9.82
C LEU A 413 -0.75 16.40 -8.92
N MET A 414 -0.05 16.62 -7.80
CA MET A 414 0.20 15.61 -6.78
C MET A 414 -1.11 15.12 -6.12
N GLY A 415 -2.07 16.00 -5.86
CA GLY A 415 -3.39 15.62 -5.37
C GLY A 415 -4.15 14.72 -6.35
N ARG A 416 -4.15 15.04 -7.65
CA ARG A 416 -4.75 14.19 -8.71
C ARG A 416 -4.03 12.84 -8.79
N LEU A 417 -2.69 12.80 -8.68
CA LEU A 417 -1.93 11.56 -8.58
C LEU A 417 -2.41 10.73 -7.38
N GLY A 418 -2.56 11.36 -6.21
CA GLY A 418 -3.07 10.70 -5.01
C GLY A 418 -4.44 10.04 -5.23
N THR A 419 -5.36 10.71 -5.97
CA THR A 419 -6.68 10.12 -6.29
C THR A 419 -6.58 8.89 -7.19
N VAL A 420 -5.72 8.93 -8.20
CA VAL A 420 -5.49 7.79 -9.12
C VAL A 420 -4.87 6.61 -8.36
N MET A 421 -3.82 6.87 -7.57
CA MET A 421 -3.14 5.81 -6.80
C MET A 421 -4.06 5.17 -5.78
N THR A 422 -4.76 5.96 -4.96
CA THR A 422 -5.70 5.43 -3.96
C THR A 422 -6.88 4.70 -4.63
N GLY A 423 -7.38 5.20 -5.75
CA GLY A 423 -8.42 4.52 -6.54
C GLY A 423 -7.99 3.14 -7.03
N LEU A 424 -6.77 3.03 -7.60
CA LEU A 424 -6.21 1.74 -8.04
C LEU A 424 -6.02 0.78 -6.86
N MET A 425 -5.57 1.28 -5.70
CA MET A 425 -5.38 0.45 -4.50
C MET A 425 -6.72 0.00 -3.90
N LEU A 426 -7.76 0.85 -3.88
CA LEU A 426 -9.11 0.46 -3.45
C LEU A 426 -9.73 -0.58 -4.39
N LEU A 427 -9.51 -0.47 -5.70
CA LEU A 427 -9.94 -1.49 -6.67
C LEU A 427 -9.20 -2.81 -6.46
N ALA A 428 -7.88 -2.76 -6.21
CA ALA A 428 -7.10 -3.94 -5.86
C ALA A 428 -7.60 -4.61 -4.57
N SER A 429 -8.04 -3.82 -3.59
CA SER A 429 -8.58 -4.28 -2.31
C SER A 429 -9.92 -5.01 -2.43
N LEU A 430 -10.60 -4.96 -3.58
CA LEU A 430 -11.80 -5.76 -3.86
C LEU A 430 -11.47 -7.22 -4.18
N ALA A 431 -10.25 -7.52 -4.63
CA ALA A 431 -9.84 -8.84 -5.10
C ALA A 431 -8.59 -9.40 -4.40
N ASP A 432 -7.98 -8.61 -3.52
CA ASP A 432 -6.81 -8.98 -2.73
C ASP A 432 -6.73 -8.12 -1.43
N TYR A 433 -5.62 -8.19 -0.69
CA TYR A 433 -5.42 -7.50 0.60
C TYR A 433 -4.16 -6.60 0.62
N PRO A 434 -3.99 -5.66 -0.35
CA PRO A 434 -2.78 -4.87 -0.47
C PRO A 434 -2.52 -3.94 0.73
N LEU A 435 -3.57 -3.50 1.43
CA LEU A 435 -3.43 -2.53 2.52
C LEU A 435 -2.91 -3.14 3.83
N ARG A 436 -2.80 -4.47 3.90
CA ARG A 436 -2.27 -5.19 5.07
C ARG A 436 -0.74 -5.28 5.09
N MET A 437 -0.06 -4.86 4.02
CA MET A 437 1.39 -4.79 3.98
C MET A 437 1.89 -3.42 4.42
N PRO A 438 2.89 -3.33 5.30
CA PRO A 438 3.48 -2.05 5.71
C PRO A 438 3.88 -1.17 4.52
N LEU A 439 4.49 -1.75 3.47
CA LEU A 439 4.91 -1.01 2.27
C LEU A 439 3.72 -0.34 1.57
N LEU A 440 2.71 -1.13 1.18
CA LEU A 440 1.56 -0.60 0.44
C LEU A 440 0.67 0.27 1.32
N GLY A 441 0.55 -0.05 2.62
CA GLY A 441 -0.14 0.80 3.59
C GLY A 441 0.48 2.20 3.70
N VAL A 442 1.81 2.29 3.77
CA VAL A 442 2.54 3.58 3.75
C VAL A 442 2.35 4.31 2.43
N VAL A 443 2.42 3.61 1.28
CA VAL A 443 2.15 4.20 -0.04
C VAL A 443 0.73 4.75 -0.13
N PHE A 444 -0.26 4.02 0.38
CA PHE A 444 -1.66 4.46 0.45
C PHE A 444 -1.83 5.72 1.30
N MET A 445 -1.18 5.76 2.47
CA MET A 445 -1.19 6.94 3.34
C MET A 445 -0.54 8.14 2.67
N ILE A 446 0.60 7.98 2.01
CA ILE A 446 1.26 9.06 1.25
C ILE A 446 0.36 9.56 0.12
N ALA A 447 -0.25 8.67 -0.67
CA ALA A 447 -1.16 9.04 -1.73
C ALA A 447 -2.40 9.80 -1.20
N THR A 448 -2.94 9.35 -0.06
CA THR A 448 -4.03 10.04 0.66
C THR A 448 -3.61 11.44 1.14
N LEU A 449 -2.40 11.59 1.67
CA LEU A 449 -1.85 12.86 2.13
C LEU A 449 -1.59 13.85 0.98
N TRP A 450 -1.25 13.38 -0.20
CA TRP A 450 -1.18 14.24 -1.40
C TRP A 450 -2.53 14.82 -1.80
N MET A 451 -3.64 14.17 -1.48
CA MET A 451 -4.98 14.71 -1.71
C MET A 451 -5.35 15.83 -0.74
N VAL A 452 -4.66 15.95 0.39
CA VAL A 452 -4.89 16.99 1.40
C VAL A 452 -4.11 18.25 1.01
N LYS A 453 -4.74 19.43 1.13
CA LYS A 453 -4.04 20.70 0.93
C LYS A 453 -3.15 20.97 2.16
N VAL A 454 -1.88 20.64 2.05
CA VAL A 454 -0.88 20.97 3.07
C VAL A 454 -0.16 22.25 2.64
N PRO A 455 -0.14 23.31 3.47
CA PRO A 455 0.57 24.55 3.18
C PRO A 455 2.04 24.30 2.88
N ASP A 456 2.61 25.09 1.99
CA ASP A 456 4.04 25.12 1.78
C ASP A 456 4.71 25.70 3.04
N ARG A 457 5.65 24.96 3.60
CA ARG A 457 6.50 25.38 4.72
C ARG A 457 7.92 25.45 4.18
N ASP A 458 8.45 26.64 4.10
CA ASP A 458 9.84 26.91 3.73
C ASP A 458 10.80 26.68 4.90
#